data_e16ab4d67ed9f570014fc7e1dba1d1fa
#
_entry.id   e16ab4d67ed9f570014fc7e1dba1d1fa
#
_cell.length_a   1.000
_cell.length_b   1.000
_cell.length_c   1.000
_cell.angle_alpha   90.00
_cell.angle_beta   90.00
_cell.angle_gamma   90.00
#
_symmetry.space_group_name_H-M   'P 1'
#
loop_
_entity.id
_entity.type
_entity.pdbx_description
1 polymer ?
#
loop_
_entity_poly.entity_id
_entity_poly.type
_entity_poly.pdbx_seq_one_letter_code
_entity_poly.pdbx_strand_id
1 'polypeptide(L)'
;TPRSATTTRIAPSGSKSDVAIVGAGPGGLASAMLLAASGVKVTVYEAAPVIGGRTSRITLEVERGRAFHFDRGPTFFLMPYVLEEIFAAAGKRLQDYADLTRLDPMYRLLLGRPGKDPLVVDTTQDIERMGAQLDAIERGAGAQFRKFIADNRVKLDRMTPLLRRPIRKFTDLIAKDAMKCAPILAPHKSVHDLLGKYFDDPLVKIALTFQSKYLGMSPMECPSLFTILPFIEYEYGIWHPRGGCNALMRAMADACEEMGVTIRTGAPVERISFAGQRATGVVVDGETIAHEHVVVNADAAWAMKNLIPESLRRSQDSDANLDAKRYSCSTYML
;
A
#
# COMPACT_ATOMS: atom_id res chain seq x y z
N THR A 1 -14.58 8.13 15.88
CA THR A 1 -14.10 6.89 16.52
C THR A 1 -13.65 5.95 15.42
N PRO A 2 -12.38 5.50 15.37
CA PRO A 2 -11.97 4.51 14.40
C PRO A 2 -12.83 3.27 14.58
N ARG A 3 -13.36 2.73 13.48
CA ARG A 3 -14.10 1.47 13.51
C ARG A 3 -13.18 0.40 14.07
N SER A 4 -13.48 -0.11 15.26
CA SER A 4 -12.93 -1.37 15.75
C SER A 4 -13.34 -2.44 14.73
N ALA A 5 -12.40 -2.90 13.92
CA ALA A 5 -12.65 -4.01 13.04
C ALA A 5 -12.82 -5.26 13.91
N THR A 6 -14.02 -5.79 13.92
CA THR A 6 -14.27 -7.12 14.48
C THR A 6 -13.70 -8.13 13.49
N THR A 7 -12.38 -8.30 13.51
CA THR A 7 -11.73 -9.29 12.66
C THR A 7 -11.89 -10.66 13.30
N THR A 8 -12.60 -11.54 12.64
CA THR A 8 -12.72 -12.93 13.05
C THR A 8 -11.36 -13.61 12.83
N ARG A 9 -10.82 -14.22 13.89
CA ARG A 9 -9.61 -15.05 13.80
C ARG A 9 -9.84 -16.16 12.77
N ILE A 10 -8.88 -16.37 11.87
CA ILE A 10 -8.90 -17.46 10.91
C ILE A 10 -8.74 -18.78 11.70
N ALA A 11 -9.66 -19.71 11.49
CA ALA A 11 -9.55 -21.06 12.05
C ALA A 11 -8.67 -21.92 11.13
N PRO A 12 -7.77 -22.75 11.68
CA PRO A 12 -6.98 -23.68 10.86
C PRO A 12 -7.89 -24.59 10.04
N SER A 13 -7.63 -24.69 8.75
CA SER A 13 -8.40 -25.52 7.82
C SER A 13 -8.04 -27.00 7.87
N GLY A 14 -6.97 -27.37 8.59
CA GLY A 14 -6.38 -28.71 8.55
C GLY A 14 -5.73 -29.05 7.20
N SER A 15 -5.55 -28.08 6.33
CA SER A 15 -4.91 -28.24 5.03
C SER A 15 -3.44 -28.65 5.19
N LYS A 16 -3.02 -29.66 4.43
CA LYS A 16 -1.61 -30.04 4.29
C LYS A 16 -0.92 -29.32 3.12
N SER A 17 -1.59 -28.33 2.50
CA SER A 17 -1.06 -27.61 1.35
C SER A 17 0.28 -26.94 1.66
N ASP A 18 1.17 -26.97 0.68
CA ASP A 18 2.51 -26.37 0.71
C ASP A 18 2.55 -25.24 -0.31
N VAL A 19 2.84 -24.03 0.14
CA VAL A 19 2.79 -22.80 -0.66
C VAL A 19 4.13 -22.10 -0.67
N ALA A 20 4.67 -21.86 -1.88
CA ALA A 20 5.77 -20.92 -2.07
C ALA A 20 5.23 -19.51 -2.26
N ILE A 21 5.86 -18.52 -1.62
CA ILE A 21 5.61 -17.09 -1.86
C ILE A 21 6.89 -16.47 -2.41
N VAL A 22 6.81 -15.85 -3.57
CA VAL A 22 7.93 -15.15 -4.21
C VAL A 22 7.88 -13.68 -3.83
N GLY A 23 8.83 -13.23 -3.01
CA GLY A 23 8.99 -11.87 -2.53
C GLY A 23 8.49 -11.65 -1.09
N ALA A 24 9.40 -11.20 -0.21
CA ALA A 24 9.15 -10.84 1.18
C ALA A 24 8.84 -9.34 1.36
N GLY A 25 8.12 -8.73 0.41
CA GLY A 25 7.54 -7.40 0.56
C GLY A 25 6.26 -7.46 1.43
N PRO A 26 5.63 -6.30 1.71
CA PRO A 26 4.47 -6.23 2.62
C PRO A 26 3.33 -7.18 2.22
N GLY A 27 3.02 -7.28 0.92
CA GLY A 27 1.96 -8.19 0.44
C GLY A 27 2.31 -9.67 0.59
N GLY A 28 3.59 -10.05 0.38
CA GLY A 28 4.08 -11.42 0.56
C GLY A 28 4.04 -11.85 2.02
N LEU A 29 4.52 -11.00 2.93
CA LEU A 29 4.48 -11.24 4.36
C LEU A 29 3.04 -11.32 4.89
N ALA A 30 2.16 -10.42 4.45
CA ALA A 30 0.74 -10.48 4.81
C ALA A 30 0.08 -11.77 4.33
N SER A 31 0.37 -12.20 3.10
CA SER A 31 -0.11 -13.47 2.55
C SER A 31 0.42 -14.66 3.36
N ALA A 32 1.69 -14.62 3.73
CA ALA A 32 2.32 -15.67 4.56
C ALA A 32 1.65 -15.79 5.93
N MET A 33 1.41 -14.66 6.61
CA MET A 33 0.70 -14.64 7.90
C MET A 33 -0.69 -15.27 7.80
N LEU A 34 -1.47 -14.86 6.81
CA LEU A 34 -2.87 -15.32 6.66
C LEU A 34 -2.94 -16.80 6.26
N LEU A 35 -2.05 -17.27 5.40
CA LEU A 35 -1.96 -18.67 5.01
C LEU A 35 -1.50 -19.55 6.18
N ALA A 36 -0.46 -19.13 6.91
CA ALA A 36 0.00 -19.85 8.08
C ALA A 36 -1.07 -19.92 9.19
N ALA A 37 -1.82 -18.83 9.41
CA ALA A 37 -2.95 -18.81 10.32
C ALA A 37 -4.06 -19.81 9.93
N SER A 38 -4.17 -20.12 8.64
CA SER A 38 -5.08 -21.15 8.11
C SER A 38 -4.53 -22.57 8.20
N GLY A 39 -3.33 -22.77 8.74
CA GLY A 39 -2.67 -24.08 8.87
C GLY A 39 -1.95 -24.54 7.61
N VAL A 40 -1.72 -23.65 6.65
CA VAL A 40 -0.96 -23.91 5.42
C VAL A 40 0.54 -23.83 5.71
N LYS A 41 1.32 -24.78 5.20
CA LYS A 41 2.78 -24.71 5.22
C LYS A 41 3.25 -23.67 4.20
N VAL A 42 4.07 -22.69 4.62
CA VAL A 42 4.50 -21.58 3.78
C VAL A 42 6.02 -21.44 3.79
N THR A 43 6.58 -21.27 2.59
CA THR A 43 7.97 -20.83 2.41
C THR A 43 7.99 -19.56 1.58
N VAL A 44 8.61 -18.51 2.10
CA VAL A 44 8.82 -17.23 1.41
C VAL A 44 10.24 -17.19 0.85
N TYR A 45 10.38 -16.84 -0.43
CA TYR A 45 11.67 -16.68 -1.13
C TYR A 45 11.84 -15.21 -1.47
N GLU A 46 12.90 -14.58 -0.95
CA GLU A 46 13.25 -13.19 -1.19
C GLU A 46 14.62 -13.11 -1.87
N ALA A 47 14.66 -12.43 -3.01
CA ALA A 47 15.88 -12.29 -3.80
C ALA A 47 16.94 -11.43 -3.09
N ALA A 48 16.53 -10.40 -2.36
CA ALA A 48 17.43 -9.54 -1.61
C ALA A 48 17.92 -10.23 -0.32
N PRO A 49 19.07 -9.81 0.23
CA PRO A 49 19.55 -10.30 1.53
C PRO A 49 18.71 -9.77 2.70
N VAL A 50 17.76 -8.85 2.44
CA VAL A 50 16.89 -8.21 3.43
C VAL A 50 15.44 -8.25 2.98
N ILE A 51 14.52 -8.40 3.93
CA ILE A 51 13.09 -8.36 3.70
C ILE A 51 12.55 -6.93 3.51
N GLY A 52 11.32 -6.81 3.02
CA GLY A 52 10.56 -5.56 2.96
C GLY A 52 10.34 -5.03 1.55
N GLY A 53 11.05 -5.54 0.54
CA GLY A 53 10.89 -5.09 -0.84
C GLY A 53 11.03 -3.56 -0.97
N ARG A 54 9.98 -2.87 -1.42
CA ARG A 54 9.96 -1.38 -1.50
C ARG A 54 9.85 -0.68 -0.14
N THR A 55 9.62 -1.42 0.94
CA THR A 55 9.64 -0.94 2.32
C THR A 55 10.89 -1.46 3.04
N SER A 56 11.93 -1.80 2.29
CA SER A 56 13.22 -2.20 2.85
C SER A 56 13.99 -1.01 3.38
N ARG A 57 15.06 -1.29 4.14
CA ARG A 57 15.93 -0.29 4.76
C ARG A 57 17.32 -0.36 4.15
N ILE A 58 17.92 0.79 3.89
CA ILE A 58 19.34 0.92 3.60
C ILE A 58 20.05 1.16 4.92
N THR A 59 21.10 0.39 5.19
CA THR A 59 21.95 0.56 6.34
C THR A 59 23.35 0.99 5.86
N LEU A 60 23.83 2.12 6.31
CA LEU A 60 25.19 2.59 6.09
C LEU A 60 25.99 2.43 7.40
N GLU A 61 26.94 1.53 7.38
CA GLU A 61 27.89 1.39 8.46
C GLU A 61 28.95 2.48 8.34
N VAL A 62 29.26 3.14 9.44
CA VAL A 62 30.31 4.13 9.53
C VAL A 62 31.33 3.73 10.59
N GLU A 63 32.47 4.43 10.62
CA GLU A 63 33.52 4.16 11.58
C GLU A 63 33.01 4.08 13.03
N ARG A 64 33.65 3.25 13.85
CA ARG A 64 33.34 3.00 15.28
C ARG A 64 32.02 2.25 15.55
N GLY A 65 31.56 1.41 14.63
CA GLY A 65 30.39 0.54 14.84
C GLY A 65 29.05 1.27 14.89
N ARG A 66 29.00 2.52 14.41
CA ARG A 66 27.73 3.25 14.23
C ARG A 66 27.13 2.94 12.88
N ALA A 67 25.80 2.82 12.82
CA ALA A 67 25.08 2.62 11.58
C ALA A 67 23.97 3.68 11.43
N PHE A 68 23.81 4.20 10.22
CA PHE A 68 22.68 5.03 9.83
C PHE A 68 21.68 4.20 9.02
N HIS A 69 20.41 4.44 9.27
CA HIS A 69 19.32 3.71 8.64
C HIS A 69 18.43 4.65 7.86
N PHE A 70 18.12 4.29 6.62
CA PHE A 70 17.27 5.07 5.74
C PHE A 70 16.16 4.16 5.21
N ASP A 71 14.90 4.58 5.35
CA ASP A 71 13.79 3.92 4.68
C ASP A 71 13.94 4.09 3.16
N ARG A 72 13.88 2.99 2.42
CA ARG A 72 14.06 2.99 0.97
C ARG A 72 12.83 3.51 0.20
N GLY A 73 11.67 3.52 0.84
CA GLY A 73 10.40 3.90 0.24
C GLY A 73 9.58 4.76 1.20
N PRO A 74 8.42 4.27 1.68
CA PRO A 74 7.55 5.05 2.56
C PRO A 74 8.26 5.36 3.88
N THR A 75 8.13 6.61 4.33
CA THR A 75 8.68 7.11 5.60
C THR A 75 7.60 7.27 6.68
N PHE A 76 6.34 7.09 6.33
CA PHE A 76 5.20 7.12 7.24
C PHE A 76 4.17 6.07 6.84
N PHE A 77 3.26 5.78 7.76
CA PHE A 77 2.29 4.70 7.63
C PHE A 77 0.87 5.24 7.75
N LEU A 78 0.01 4.78 6.85
CA LEU A 78 -1.41 5.15 6.80
C LEU A 78 -2.28 3.93 7.14
N MET A 79 -3.46 4.18 7.67
CA MET A 79 -4.50 3.17 7.93
C MET A 79 -3.96 1.99 8.77
N PRO A 80 -3.39 2.20 9.96
CA PRO A 80 -2.79 1.13 10.76
C PRO A 80 -3.77 -0.01 11.06
N TYR A 81 -5.07 0.27 11.13
CA TYR A 81 -6.10 -0.72 11.35
C TYR A 81 -6.10 -1.85 10.30
N VAL A 82 -5.66 -1.61 9.06
CA VAL A 82 -5.55 -2.66 8.04
C VAL A 82 -4.50 -3.70 8.42
N LEU A 83 -3.36 -3.25 8.97
CA LEU A 83 -2.32 -4.15 9.45
C LEU A 83 -2.76 -4.83 10.75
N GLU A 84 -3.45 -4.10 11.64
CA GLU A 84 -4.05 -4.67 12.86
C GLU A 84 -5.06 -5.78 12.53
N GLU A 85 -5.87 -5.63 11.48
CA GLU A 85 -6.77 -6.67 10.97
C GLU A 85 -6.00 -7.94 10.57
N ILE A 86 -4.85 -7.79 9.89
CA ILE A 86 -4.01 -8.93 9.47
C ILE A 86 -3.45 -9.66 10.69
N PHE A 87 -2.89 -8.92 11.66
CA PHE A 87 -2.39 -9.49 12.89
C PHE A 87 -3.51 -10.19 13.68
N ALA A 88 -4.67 -9.55 13.83
CA ALA A 88 -5.82 -10.11 14.52
C ALA A 88 -6.34 -11.39 13.84
N ALA A 89 -6.39 -11.44 12.52
CA ALA A 89 -6.74 -12.64 11.77
C ALA A 89 -5.77 -13.80 12.02
N ALA A 90 -4.49 -13.50 12.22
CA ALA A 90 -3.46 -14.45 12.64
C ALA A 90 -3.49 -14.80 14.15
N GLY A 91 -4.41 -14.22 14.93
CA GLY A 91 -4.50 -14.42 16.36
C GLY A 91 -3.42 -13.70 17.16
N LYS A 92 -2.86 -12.63 16.61
CA LYS A 92 -1.78 -11.81 17.16
C LYS A 92 -2.22 -10.35 17.31
N ARG A 93 -1.44 -9.52 17.99
CA ARG A 93 -1.67 -8.09 18.14
C ARG A 93 -0.48 -7.33 17.57
N LEU A 94 -0.73 -6.36 16.68
CA LEU A 94 0.34 -5.56 16.10
C LEU A 94 1.19 -4.83 17.15
N GLN A 95 0.55 -4.36 18.22
CA GLN A 95 1.20 -3.62 19.32
C GLN A 95 2.22 -4.45 20.11
N ASP A 96 2.16 -5.78 20.02
CA ASP A 96 3.14 -6.65 20.65
C ASP A 96 4.45 -6.77 19.83
N TYR A 97 4.43 -6.31 18.56
CA TYR A 97 5.53 -6.42 17.60
C TYR A 97 6.08 -5.07 17.12
N ALA A 98 5.27 -4.05 17.13
CA ALA A 98 5.67 -2.72 16.63
C ALA A 98 5.02 -1.59 17.44
N ASP A 99 5.81 -0.52 17.64
CA ASP A 99 5.38 0.71 18.28
C ASP A 99 5.11 1.77 17.21
N LEU A 100 3.85 2.26 17.17
CA LEU A 100 3.37 3.24 16.19
C LEU A 100 3.08 4.56 16.89
N THR A 101 3.75 5.62 16.47
CA THR A 101 3.51 6.99 16.95
C THR A 101 2.66 7.75 15.94
N ARG A 102 1.51 8.28 16.37
CA ARG A 102 0.71 9.20 15.57
C ARG A 102 1.36 10.58 15.55
N LEU A 103 1.51 11.15 14.35
CA LEU A 103 2.15 12.43 14.16
C LEU A 103 1.13 13.58 14.24
N ASP A 104 1.48 14.64 14.98
CA ASP A 104 0.80 15.95 14.97
C ASP A 104 1.85 17.05 15.24
N PRO A 105 2.14 17.93 14.27
CA PRO A 105 1.58 17.93 12.92
C PRO A 105 1.95 16.70 12.13
N MET A 106 1.06 16.31 11.19
CA MET A 106 1.28 15.15 10.32
C MET A 106 2.50 15.39 9.41
N TYR A 107 2.57 16.55 8.81
CA TYR A 107 3.71 17.10 8.06
C TYR A 107 3.54 18.62 7.90
N ARG A 108 4.62 19.31 7.55
CA ARG A 108 4.62 20.75 7.24
C ARG A 108 4.69 20.96 5.74
N LEU A 109 3.80 21.79 5.22
CA LEU A 109 3.84 22.27 3.84
C LEU A 109 4.45 23.67 3.81
N LEU A 110 5.39 23.86 2.91
CA LEU A 110 5.94 25.16 2.55
C LEU A 110 5.42 25.52 1.15
N LEU A 111 4.40 26.35 1.10
CA LEU A 111 3.70 26.70 -0.13
C LEU A 111 4.28 28.01 -0.66
N GLY A 112 5.11 27.90 -1.71
CA GLY A 112 5.83 29.04 -2.30
C GLY A 112 4.93 29.89 -3.22
N ARG A 113 5.14 31.21 -3.15
CA ARG A 113 4.67 32.19 -4.16
C ARG A 113 5.89 32.96 -4.68
N PRO A 114 6.00 33.20 -6.00
CA PRO A 114 7.10 33.96 -6.53
C PRO A 114 7.27 35.32 -5.84
N GLY A 115 8.48 35.62 -5.36
CA GLY A 115 8.82 36.90 -4.73
C GLY A 115 8.21 37.13 -3.33
N LYS A 116 7.70 36.08 -2.67
CA LYS A 116 7.16 36.14 -1.30
C LYS A 116 7.71 35.00 -0.45
N ASP A 117 7.71 35.22 0.85
CA ASP A 117 7.99 34.14 1.80
C ASP A 117 6.97 33.00 1.64
N PRO A 118 7.39 31.74 1.80
CA PRO A 118 6.49 30.61 1.71
C PRO A 118 5.43 30.65 2.83
N LEU A 119 4.20 30.31 2.47
CA LEU A 119 3.16 30.06 3.47
C LEU A 119 3.43 28.72 4.13
N VAL A 120 3.36 28.69 5.45
CA VAL A 120 3.55 27.48 6.25
C VAL A 120 2.18 26.93 6.64
N VAL A 121 1.94 25.66 6.35
CA VAL A 121 0.76 24.94 6.79
C VAL A 121 1.19 23.68 7.55
N ASP A 122 0.89 23.65 8.85
CA ASP A 122 1.09 22.47 9.69
C ASP A 122 -0.15 21.60 9.65
N THR A 123 -0.11 20.54 8.86
CA THR A 123 -1.26 19.69 8.67
C THR A 123 -1.61 18.91 9.93
N THR A 124 -2.89 18.78 10.23
CA THR A 124 -3.38 18.14 11.46
C THR A 124 -4.72 17.47 11.24
N GLN A 125 -5.01 16.43 12.04
CA GLN A 125 -6.33 15.79 12.07
C GLN A 125 -7.40 16.64 12.74
N ASP A 126 -7.01 17.68 13.48
CA ASP A 126 -7.96 18.66 14.00
C ASP A 126 -8.53 19.49 12.85
N ILE A 127 -9.76 19.19 12.47
CA ILE A 127 -10.45 19.79 11.31
C ILE A 127 -10.63 21.28 11.47
N GLU A 128 -10.87 21.77 12.69
CA GLU A 128 -11.03 23.20 12.94
C GLU A 128 -9.68 23.95 12.86
N ARG A 129 -8.64 23.38 13.45
CA ARG A 129 -7.29 23.93 13.36
C ARG A 129 -6.76 23.94 11.93
N MET A 130 -7.02 22.86 11.18
CA MET A 130 -6.66 22.79 9.76
C MET A 130 -7.48 23.80 8.93
N GLY A 131 -8.79 23.88 9.18
CA GLY A 131 -9.67 24.82 8.52
C GLY A 131 -9.26 26.28 8.71
N ALA A 132 -8.86 26.67 9.93
CA ALA A 132 -8.36 28.00 10.23
C ALA A 132 -7.08 28.36 9.45
N GLN A 133 -6.17 27.40 9.26
CA GLN A 133 -4.96 27.60 8.45
C GLN A 133 -5.29 27.80 6.97
N LEU A 134 -6.28 27.07 6.44
CA LEU A 134 -6.74 27.23 5.06
C LEU A 134 -7.49 28.56 4.87
N ASP A 135 -8.30 29.00 5.83
CA ASP A 135 -8.98 30.30 5.83
C ASP A 135 -7.98 31.48 5.77
N ALA A 136 -6.79 31.32 6.31
CA ALA A 136 -5.72 32.33 6.20
C ALA A 136 -5.16 32.47 4.78
N ILE A 137 -5.34 31.45 3.94
CA ILE A 137 -4.91 31.45 2.52
C ILE A 137 -6.06 31.91 1.63
N GLU A 138 -7.24 31.32 1.82
CA GLU A 138 -8.47 31.56 1.04
C GLU A 138 -9.66 31.67 1.99
N ARG A 139 -10.29 32.84 2.02
CA ARG A 139 -11.45 33.09 2.90
C ARG A 139 -12.58 32.09 2.59
N GLY A 140 -13.04 31.38 3.62
CA GLY A 140 -14.10 30.37 3.51
C GLY A 140 -13.60 28.96 3.21
N ALA A 141 -12.29 28.78 2.97
CA ALA A 141 -11.72 27.47 2.70
C ALA A 141 -11.90 26.48 3.85
N GLY A 142 -11.91 26.94 5.11
CA GLY A 142 -12.18 26.08 6.27
C GLY A 142 -13.56 25.43 6.25
N ALA A 143 -14.59 26.17 5.85
CA ALA A 143 -15.92 25.61 5.68
C ALA A 143 -15.98 24.61 4.53
N GLN A 144 -15.31 24.90 3.42
CA GLN A 144 -15.19 23.99 2.27
C GLN A 144 -14.37 22.75 2.61
N PHE A 145 -13.34 22.89 3.45
CA PHE A 145 -12.56 21.74 3.94
C PHE A 145 -13.41 20.77 4.76
N ARG A 146 -14.23 21.27 5.69
CA ARG A 146 -15.19 20.42 6.42
C ARG A 146 -16.13 19.67 5.46
N LYS A 147 -16.63 20.38 4.44
CA LYS A 147 -17.49 19.76 3.41
C LYS A 147 -16.72 18.70 2.60
N PHE A 148 -15.48 18.99 2.19
CA PHE A 148 -14.61 18.05 1.49
C PHE A 148 -14.39 16.75 2.30
N ILE A 149 -14.12 16.88 3.60
CA ILE A 149 -13.95 15.73 4.50
C ILE A 149 -15.23 14.91 4.60
N ALA A 150 -16.38 15.57 4.79
CA ALA A 150 -17.68 14.89 4.89
C ALA A 150 -18.06 14.16 3.59
N ASP A 151 -17.88 14.79 2.43
CA ASP A 151 -18.18 14.20 1.12
C ASP A 151 -17.29 12.97 0.82
N ASN A 152 -15.99 13.04 1.18
CA ASN A 152 -15.08 11.91 0.97
C ASN A 152 -15.26 10.78 1.98
N ARG A 153 -15.77 11.06 3.19
CA ARG A 153 -16.18 10.01 4.13
C ARG A 153 -17.30 9.17 3.53
N VAL A 154 -18.34 9.80 2.99
CA VAL A 154 -19.43 9.11 2.29
C VAL A 154 -18.91 8.32 1.10
N LYS A 155 -17.94 8.88 0.35
CA LYS A 155 -17.29 8.21 -0.78
C LYS A 155 -16.58 6.93 -0.33
N LEU A 156 -15.72 7.01 0.69
CA LEU A 156 -14.98 5.86 1.19
C LEU A 156 -15.92 4.79 1.77
N ASP A 157 -16.92 5.18 2.55
CA ASP A 157 -17.91 4.26 3.12
C ASP A 157 -18.65 3.44 2.05
N ARG A 158 -19.05 4.09 0.95
CA ARG A 158 -19.70 3.40 -0.17
C ARG A 158 -18.77 2.51 -0.96
N MET A 159 -17.50 2.89 -1.06
CA MET A 159 -16.49 2.13 -1.79
C MET A 159 -15.91 0.96 -1.00
N THR A 160 -15.91 1.02 0.32
CA THR A 160 -15.30 0.01 1.18
C THR A 160 -15.75 -1.43 0.84
N PRO A 161 -17.05 -1.72 0.61
CA PRO A 161 -17.47 -3.07 0.21
C PRO A 161 -16.86 -3.53 -1.12
N LEU A 162 -16.64 -2.61 -2.06
CA LEU A 162 -16.02 -2.90 -3.34
C LEU A 162 -14.50 -3.12 -3.19
N LEU A 163 -13.83 -2.29 -2.39
CA LEU A 163 -12.39 -2.38 -2.13
C LEU A 163 -12.00 -3.68 -1.38
N ARG A 164 -12.91 -4.22 -0.58
CA ARG A 164 -12.66 -5.43 0.23
C ARG A 164 -12.94 -6.75 -0.51
N ARG A 165 -13.34 -6.71 -1.78
CA ARG A 165 -13.56 -7.92 -2.58
C ARG A 165 -12.71 -7.93 -3.84
N PRO A 166 -12.30 -9.12 -4.31
CA PRO A 166 -11.56 -9.22 -5.57
C PRO A 166 -12.49 -8.88 -6.75
N ILE A 167 -12.01 -8.02 -7.66
CA ILE A 167 -12.64 -7.77 -8.95
C ILE A 167 -11.97 -8.71 -9.96
N ARG A 168 -12.69 -9.75 -10.40
CA ARG A 168 -12.15 -10.79 -11.27
C ARG A 168 -12.67 -10.70 -12.71
N LYS A 169 -13.86 -10.15 -12.88
CA LYS A 169 -14.56 -10.05 -14.18
C LYS A 169 -15.14 -8.65 -14.34
N PHE A 170 -15.35 -8.25 -15.59
CA PHE A 170 -16.02 -6.98 -15.88
C PHE A 170 -17.41 -6.88 -15.23
N THR A 171 -18.12 -8.00 -15.14
CA THR A 171 -19.42 -8.07 -14.44
C THR A 171 -19.35 -7.68 -12.96
N ASP A 172 -18.20 -7.78 -12.32
CA ASP A 172 -18.04 -7.37 -10.91
C ASP A 172 -18.11 -5.84 -10.78
N LEU A 173 -17.75 -5.10 -11.83
CA LEU A 173 -17.84 -3.63 -11.90
C LEU A 173 -19.28 -3.10 -12.08
N ILE A 174 -20.18 -3.93 -12.59
CA ILE A 174 -21.61 -3.61 -12.74
C ILE A 174 -22.47 -4.26 -11.65
N ALA A 175 -21.85 -4.90 -10.67
CA ALA A 175 -22.56 -5.45 -9.51
C ALA A 175 -23.19 -4.31 -8.68
N LYS A 176 -24.25 -4.64 -7.93
CA LYS A 176 -25.07 -3.70 -7.16
C LYS A 176 -24.26 -2.66 -6.34
N ASP A 177 -23.16 -3.10 -5.71
CA ASP A 177 -22.32 -2.22 -4.89
C ASP A 177 -21.45 -1.27 -5.74
N ALA A 178 -20.95 -1.76 -6.89
CA ALA A 178 -20.22 -0.93 -7.85
C ALA A 178 -21.13 0.14 -8.46
N MET A 179 -22.37 -0.21 -8.81
CA MET A 179 -23.37 0.73 -9.33
C MET A 179 -23.71 1.83 -8.30
N LYS A 180 -23.76 1.51 -7.01
CA LYS A 180 -23.96 2.52 -5.94
C LYS A 180 -22.82 3.54 -5.85
N CYS A 181 -21.62 3.17 -6.32
CA CYS A 181 -20.47 4.05 -6.35
C CYS A 181 -20.45 4.96 -7.59
N ALA A 182 -21.06 4.55 -8.71
CA ALA A 182 -21.00 5.28 -9.98
C ALA A 182 -21.29 6.79 -9.88
N PRO A 183 -22.33 7.27 -9.14
CA PRO A 183 -22.63 8.70 -9.06
C PRO A 183 -21.55 9.53 -8.36
N ILE A 184 -20.72 8.90 -7.52
CA ILE A 184 -19.69 9.59 -6.72
C ILE A 184 -18.29 9.48 -7.29
N LEU A 185 -18.08 8.59 -8.27
CA LEU A 185 -16.75 8.35 -8.86
C LEU A 185 -16.29 9.46 -9.80
N ALA A 186 -17.22 10.17 -10.45
CA ALA A 186 -16.94 11.21 -11.44
C ALA A 186 -15.69 10.88 -12.32
N PRO A 187 -15.69 9.74 -13.06
CA PRO A 187 -14.49 9.19 -13.69
C PRO A 187 -13.90 10.09 -14.78
N HIS A 188 -14.68 11.07 -15.23
CA HIS A 188 -14.30 12.07 -16.23
C HIS A 188 -13.56 13.28 -15.66
N LYS A 189 -13.38 13.35 -14.34
CA LYS A 189 -12.70 14.46 -13.64
C LYS A 189 -11.38 14.00 -13.06
N SER A 190 -10.41 14.93 -13.04
CA SER A 190 -9.18 14.75 -12.28
C SER A 190 -9.38 15.09 -10.79
N VAL A 191 -8.39 14.74 -9.96
CA VAL A 191 -8.33 15.19 -8.55
C VAL A 191 -8.35 16.70 -8.49
N HIS A 192 -7.54 17.38 -9.32
CA HIS A 192 -7.47 18.83 -9.39
C HIS A 192 -8.84 19.46 -9.76
N ASP A 193 -9.52 18.92 -10.78
CA ASP A 193 -10.82 19.44 -11.22
C ASP A 193 -11.90 19.25 -10.13
N LEU A 194 -11.85 18.12 -9.42
CA LEU A 194 -12.82 17.88 -8.35
C LEU A 194 -12.60 18.83 -7.19
N LEU A 195 -11.34 19.14 -6.84
CA LEU A 195 -11.04 20.11 -5.78
C LEU A 195 -11.45 21.54 -6.15
N GLY A 196 -11.54 21.86 -7.44
CA GLY A 196 -12.12 23.13 -7.91
C GLY A 196 -13.58 23.36 -7.55
N LYS A 197 -14.30 22.35 -7.00
CA LYS A 197 -15.64 22.53 -6.44
C LYS A 197 -15.65 23.11 -5.02
N TYR A 198 -14.52 23.02 -4.34
CA TYR A 198 -14.37 23.41 -2.95
C TYR A 198 -13.49 24.64 -2.78
N PHE A 199 -12.43 24.76 -3.60
CA PHE A 199 -11.38 25.75 -3.44
C PHE A 199 -11.07 26.44 -4.77
N ASP A 200 -10.77 27.74 -4.69
CA ASP A 200 -10.34 28.54 -5.84
C ASP A 200 -8.83 28.78 -5.84
N ASP A 201 -8.23 29.02 -4.65
CA ASP A 201 -6.78 29.29 -4.54
C ASP A 201 -5.96 28.05 -4.92
N PRO A 202 -4.99 28.19 -5.86
CA PRO A 202 -4.18 27.08 -6.31
C PRO A 202 -3.28 26.49 -5.23
N LEU A 203 -2.88 27.27 -4.20
CA LEU A 203 -2.07 26.75 -3.09
C LEU A 203 -2.89 25.86 -2.16
N VAL A 204 -4.16 26.18 -1.91
CA VAL A 204 -5.08 25.30 -1.17
C VAL A 204 -5.32 24.01 -1.94
N LYS A 205 -5.50 24.09 -3.27
CA LYS A 205 -5.62 22.89 -4.12
C LYS A 205 -4.37 22.03 -4.04
N ILE A 206 -3.17 22.61 -4.17
CA ILE A 206 -1.91 21.87 -4.07
C ILE A 206 -1.78 21.18 -2.71
N ALA A 207 -2.14 21.85 -1.62
CA ALA A 207 -2.09 21.28 -0.28
C ALA A 207 -2.93 19.99 -0.13
N LEU A 208 -3.95 19.81 -0.97
CA LEU A 208 -4.89 18.68 -0.92
C LEU A 208 -4.85 17.80 -2.19
N THR A 209 -3.88 18.00 -3.09
CA THR A 209 -3.72 17.19 -4.31
C THR A 209 -2.38 16.49 -4.41
N PHE A 210 -1.36 16.94 -3.67
CA PHE A 210 -0.01 16.38 -3.81
C PHE A 210 0.07 14.88 -3.47
N GLN A 211 -0.91 14.34 -2.76
CA GLN A 211 -1.02 12.91 -2.45
C GLN A 211 -1.15 12.04 -3.70
N SER A 212 -1.56 12.60 -4.86
CA SER A 212 -1.55 11.88 -6.14
C SER A 212 -0.16 11.34 -6.52
N LYS A 213 0.93 11.98 -6.00
CA LYS A 213 2.31 11.48 -6.16
C LYS A 213 2.53 10.07 -5.58
N TYR A 214 1.73 9.64 -4.57
CA TYR A 214 1.82 8.29 -4.02
C TYR A 214 1.50 7.22 -5.07
N LEU A 215 0.71 7.60 -6.09
CA LEU A 215 0.40 6.77 -7.24
C LEU A 215 1.33 7.01 -8.42
N GLY A 216 2.29 7.95 -8.29
CA GLY A 216 3.15 8.38 -9.40
C GLY A 216 2.39 9.13 -10.50
N MET A 217 1.33 9.86 -10.16
CA MET A 217 0.47 10.57 -11.10
C MET A 217 0.41 12.08 -10.80
N SER A 218 0.30 12.88 -11.87
CA SER A 218 -0.05 14.29 -11.76
C SER A 218 -1.49 14.45 -11.23
N PRO A 219 -1.79 15.41 -10.35
CA PRO A 219 -3.15 15.67 -9.90
C PRO A 219 -4.12 16.07 -11.04
N MET A 220 -3.60 16.56 -12.16
CA MET A 220 -4.37 16.91 -13.36
C MET A 220 -4.80 15.67 -14.16
N GLU A 221 -4.08 14.56 -14.02
CA GLU A 221 -4.37 13.28 -14.71
C GLU A 221 -4.95 12.22 -13.76
N CYS A 222 -4.68 12.35 -12.47
CA CYS A 222 -5.13 11.39 -11.45
C CYS A 222 -6.66 11.42 -11.35
N PRO A 223 -7.35 10.27 -11.51
CA PRO A 223 -8.81 10.23 -11.42
C PRO A 223 -9.34 10.77 -10.09
N SER A 224 -10.45 11.49 -10.14
CA SER A 224 -11.06 12.17 -8.99
C SER A 224 -11.46 11.25 -7.82
N LEU A 225 -11.55 9.95 -8.08
CA LEU A 225 -11.70 8.93 -7.06
C LEU A 225 -10.63 9.07 -5.97
N PHE A 226 -9.40 9.39 -6.35
CA PHE A 226 -8.24 9.46 -5.45
C PHE A 226 -8.22 10.70 -4.55
N THR A 227 -9.26 11.54 -4.56
CA THR A 227 -9.49 12.53 -3.47
C THR A 227 -9.72 11.87 -2.11
N ILE A 228 -9.95 10.56 -2.09
CA ILE A 228 -9.93 9.79 -0.84
C ILE A 228 -8.54 9.72 -0.19
N LEU A 229 -7.44 9.92 -0.92
CA LEU A 229 -6.09 9.86 -0.34
C LEU A 229 -5.83 10.97 0.67
N PRO A 230 -5.99 12.29 0.34
CA PRO A 230 -5.92 13.32 1.36
C PRO A 230 -6.95 13.11 2.48
N PHE A 231 -8.17 12.68 2.16
CA PHE A 231 -9.18 12.38 3.18
C PHE A 231 -8.69 11.31 4.17
N ILE A 232 -8.06 10.23 3.70
CA ILE A 232 -7.53 9.15 4.54
C ILE A 232 -6.51 9.68 5.56
N GLU A 233 -5.65 10.61 5.17
CA GLU A 233 -4.68 11.23 6.07
C GLU A 233 -5.36 11.98 7.22
N TYR A 234 -6.36 12.79 6.92
CA TYR A 234 -7.12 13.54 7.94
C TYR A 234 -8.03 12.65 8.78
N GLU A 235 -8.58 11.58 8.23
CA GLU A 235 -9.48 10.68 8.94
C GLU A 235 -8.73 9.73 9.89
N TYR A 236 -7.65 9.09 9.40
CA TYR A 236 -6.93 8.05 10.14
C TYR A 236 -5.61 8.50 10.71
N GLY A 237 -5.14 9.69 10.33
CA GLY A 237 -3.85 10.23 10.74
C GLY A 237 -2.68 9.62 9.98
N ILE A 238 -1.53 10.24 10.19
CA ILE A 238 -0.25 9.75 9.73
C ILE A 238 0.50 9.20 10.93
N TRP A 239 1.08 8.02 10.75
CA TRP A 239 1.78 7.28 11.79
C TRP A 239 3.22 7.03 11.40
N HIS A 240 4.10 7.03 12.38
CA HIS A 240 5.50 6.66 12.17
C HIS A 240 5.85 5.46 13.07
N PRO A 241 6.28 4.33 12.47
CA PRO A 241 6.77 3.20 13.24
C PRO A 241 8.12 3.51 13.87
N ARG A 242 8.31 3.21 15.14
CA ARG A 242 9.63 3.32 15.77
C ARG A 242 10.64 2.42 15.04
N GLY A 243 11.72 3.01 14.54
CA GLY A 243 12.72 2.32 13.73
C GLY A 243 12.44 2.30 12.24
N GLY A 244 11.50 3.16 11.75
CA GLY A 244 11.14 3.34 10.35
C GLY A 244 10.12 2.33 9.86
N CYS A 245 9.62 2.52 8.64
CA CYS A 245 8.59 1.65 8.07
C CYS A 245 9.03 0.19 7.88
N ASN A 246 10.34 -0.06 7.74
CA ASN A 246 10.86 -1.42 7.70
C ASN A 246 10.63 -2.20 9.01
N ALA A 247 10.46 -1.52 10.15
CA ALA A 247 10.14 -2.18 11.42
C ALA A 247 8.81 -2.96 11.34
N LEU A 248 7.83 -2.48 10.57
CA LEU A 248 6.59 -3.21 10.34
C LEU A 248 6.82 -4.49 9.53
N MET A 249 7.75 -4.47 8.59
CA MET A 249 8.11 -5.66 7.81
C MET A 249 8.76 -6.73 8.69
N ARG A 250 9.63 -6.31 9.62
CA ARG A 250 10.22 -7.23 10.62
C ARG A 250 9.15 -7.76 11.55
N ALA A 251 8.27 -6.91 12.06
CA ALA A 251 7.14 -7.34 12.89
C ALA A 251 6.28 -8.43 12.22
N MET A 252 6.02 -8.27 10.91
CA MET A 252 5.30 -9.28 10.14
C MET A 252 6.12 -10.56 9.94
N ALA A 253 7.42 -10.43 9.69
CA ALA A 253 8.31 -11.58 9.52
C ALA A 253 8.45 -12.37 10.83
N ASP A 254 8.68 -11.69 11.95
CA ASP A 254 8.75 -12.31 13.28
C ASP A 254 7.46 -13.10 13.60
N ALA A 255 6.30 -12.47 13.32
CA ALA A 255 5.01 -13.13 13.46
C ALA A 255 4.84 -14.35 12.53
N CYS A 256 5.35 -14.28 11.30
CA CYS A 256 5.38 -15.39 10.35
C CYS A 256 6.23 -16.57 10.89
N GLU A 257 7.45 -16.28 11.33
CA GLU A 257 8.39 -17.29 11.84
C GLU A 257 7.85 -18.00 13.08
N GLU A 258 7.23 -17.27 14.02
CA GLU A 258 6.54 -17.86 15.19
C GLU A 258 5.39 -18.80 14.79
N MET A 259 4.79 -18.61 13.61
CA MET A 259 3.75 -19.48 13.05
C MET A 259 4.32 -20.62 12.19
N GLY A 260 5.64 -20.78 12.14
CA GLY A 260 6.31 -21.83 11.37
C GLY A 260 6.50 -21.54 9.89
N VAL A 261 6.37 -20.29 9.46
CA VAL A 261 6.74 -19.87 8.10
C VAL A 261 8.25 -19.87 7.97
N THR A 262 8.77 -20.45 6.90
CA THR A 262 10.19 -20.33 6.54
C THR A 262 10.40 -19.13 5.63
N ILE A 263 11.28 -18.20 6.00
CA ILE A 263 11.67 -17.05 5.17
C ILE A 263 13.12 -17.25 4.72
N ARG A 264 13.34 -17.33 3.41
CA ARG A 264 14.65 -17.48 2.79
C ARG A 264 15.02 -16.18 2.07
N THR A 265 15.93 -15.40 2.64
CA THR A 265 16.52 -14.22 2.01
C THR A 265 17.75 -14.59 1.19
N GLY A 266 18.15 -13.75 0.21
CA GLY A 266 19.22 -14.07 -0.71
C GLY A 266 18.95 -15.30 -1.58
N ALA A 267 17.66 -15.64 -1.77
CA ALA A 267 17.19 -16.82 -2.48
C ALA A 267 16.30 -16.39 -3.68
N PRO A 268 16.91 -15.86 -4.76
CA PRO A 268 16.16 -15.43 -5.92
C PRO A 268 15.47 -16.61 -6.60
N VAL A 269 14.16 -16.50 -6.79
CA VAL A 269 13.42 -17.44 -7.64
C VAL A 269 13.77 -17.13 -9.10
N GLU A 270 14.42 -18.06 -9.77
CA GLU A 270 14.85 -17.95 -11.17
C GLU A 270 13.68 -18.14 -12.14
N ARG A 271 12.79 -19.08 -11.83
CA ARG A 271 11.58 -19.38 -12.59
C ARG A 271 10.59 -20.20 -11.76
N ILE A 272 9.34 -20.22 -12.19
CA ILE A 272 8.32 -21.13 -11.67
C ILE A 272 8.37 -22.42 -12.50
N SER A 273 8.35 -23.58 -11.85
CA SER A 273 8.25 -24.88 -12.52
C SER A 273 6.78 -25.22 -12.82
N PHE A 274 6.56 -25.85 -13.97
CA PHE A 274 5.22 -26.19 -14.45
C PHE A 274 5.14 -27.67 -14.91
N ALA A 275 3.99 -28.29 -14.69
CA ALA A 275 3.56 -29.51 -15.35
C ALA A 275 2.32 -29.17 -16.20
N GLY A 276 2.50 -29.07 -17.51
CA GLY A 276 1.50 -28.48 -18.40
C GLY A 276 1.24 -27.01 -18.02
N GLN A 277 0.01 -26.66 -17.67
CA GLN A 277 -0.37 -25.30 -17.24
C GLN A 277 -0.38 -25.12 -15.71
N ARG A 278 -0.09 -26.16 -14.94
CA ARG A 278 -0.12 -26.12 -13.48
C ARG A 278 1.28 -25.80 -12.95
N ALA A 279 1.39 -24.78 -12.12
CA ALA A 279 2.60 -24.52 -11.33
C ALA A 279 2.82 -25.67 -10.33
N THR A 280 4.08 -26.15 -10.23
CA THR A 280 4.48 -27.28 -9.37
C THR A 280 5.58 -26.94 -8.40
N GLY A 281 6.08 -25.71 -8.41
CA GLY A 281 7.12 -25.25 -7.52
C GLY A 281 7.92 -24.07 -8.08
N VAL A 282 9.08 -23.85 -7.51
CA VAL A 282 10.01 -22.77 -7.88
C VAL A 282 11.39 -23.33 -8.13
N VAL A 283 12.21 -22.61 -8.90
CA VAL A 283 13.64 -22.92 -9.08
C VAL A 283 14.46 -21.86 -8.36
N VAL A 284 15.33 -22.29 -7.47
CA VAL A 284 16.25 -21.45 -6.68
C VAL A 284 17.61 -22.11 -6.69
N ASP A 285 18.67 -21.36 -6.97
CA ASP A 285 20.04 -21.85 -7.08
C ASP A 285 20.17 -23.06 -8.04
N GLY A 286 19.42 -23.05 -9.14
CA GLY A 286 19.36 -24.13 -10.13
C GLY A 286 18.55 -25.35 -9.70
N GLU A 287 18.12 -25.46 -8.44
CA GLU A 287 17.36 -26.58 -7.92
C GLU A 287 15.85 -26.35 -8.00
N THR A 288 15.11 -27.37 -8.42
CA THR A 288 13.64 -27.33 -8.41
C THR A 288 13.11 -27.75 -7.04
N ILE A 289 12.43 -26.83 -6.37
CA ILE A 289 11.79 -27.06 -5.08
C ILE A 289 10.29 -27.20 -5.32
N ALA A 290 9.73 -28.35 -5.01
CA ALA A 290 8.32 -28.65 -5.23
C ALA A 290 7.44 -27.93 -4.21
N HIS A 291 6.34 -27.32 -4.71
CA HIS A 291 5.27 -26.72 -3.92
C HIS A 291 3.94 -26.94 -4.64
N GLU A 292 2.87 -27.12 -3.88
CA GLU A 292 1.52 -27.32 -4.48
C GLU A 292 0.96 -26.04 -5.11
N HIS A 293 1.34 -24.88 -4.56
CA HIS A 293 0.91 -23.57 -5.02
C HIS A 293 2.06 -22.57 -4.97
N VAL A 294 2.01 -21.59 -5.87
CA VAL A 294 2.96 -20.49 -5.93
C VAL A 294 2.21 -19.17 -5.93
N VAL A 295 2.49 -18.32 -4.94
CA VAL A 295 2.01 -16.95 -4.86
C VAL A 295 3.17 -16.04 -5.29
N VAL A 296 2.92 -15.20 -6.29
CA VAL A 296 3.91 -14.23 -6.78
C VAL A 296 3.59 -12.85 -6.22
N ASN A 297 4.46 -12.36 -5.33
CA ASN A 297 4.40 -11.01 -4.76
C ASN A 297 5.64 -10.20 -5.19
N ALA A 298 5.92 -10.20 -6.48
CA ALA A 298 6.93 -9.38 -7.14
C ALA A 298 6.27 -8.37 -8.07
N ASP A 299 7.06 -7.49 -8.71
CA ASP A 299 6.55 -6.64 -9.77
C ASP A 299 5.89 -7.48 -10.86
N ALA A 300 4.64 -7.16 -11.20
CA ALA A 300 3.82 -8.03 -12.03
C ALA A 300 4.39 -8.20 -13.45
N ALA A 301 4.89 -7.12 -14.06
CA ALA A 301 5.44 -7.19 -15.40
C ALA A 301 6.76 -7.95 -15.41
N TRP A 302 7.63 -7.66 -14.46
CA TRP A 302 8.89 -8.38 -14.29
C TRP A 302 8.65 -9.87 -14.04
N ALA A 303 7.75 -10.21 -13.14
CA ALA A 303 7.44 -11.59 -12.80
C ALA A 303 6.86 -12.37 -13.99
N MET A 304 5.94 -11.77 -14.74
CA MET A 304 5.40 -12.38 -15.95
C MET A 304 6.49 -12.65 -16.96
N LYS A 305 7.38 -11.70 -17.21
CA LYS A 305 8.47 -11.85 -18.20
C LYS A 305 9.55 -12.84 -17.78
N ASN A 306 9.90 -12.90 -16.50
CA ASN A 306 11.07 -13.62 -16.04
C ASN A 306 10.75 -14.96 -15.36
N LEU A 307 9.57 -15.09 -14.71
CA LEU A 307 9.25 -16.29 -13.94
C LEU A 307 8.31 -17.25 -14.67
N ILE A 308 7.57 -16.79 -15.67
CA ILE A 308 6.52 -17.56 -16.36
C ILE A 308 6.81 -17.58 -17.86
N PRO A 309 6.94 -18.75 -18.49
CA PRO A 309 7.10 -18.86 -19.96
C PRO A 309 5.96 -18.13 -20.70
N GLU A 310 6.28 -17.42 -21.77
CA GLU A 310 5.27 -16.64 -22.52
C GLU A 310 4.14 -17.52 -23.03
N SER A 311 4.44 -18.76 -23.42
CA SER A 311 3.44 -19.75 -23.90
C SER A 311 2.39 -20.13 -22.84
N LEU A 312 2.65 -19.87 -21.55
CA LEU A 312 1.73 -20.16 -20.45
C LEU A 312 1.00 -18.91 -19.96
N ARG A 313 1.35 -17.72 -20.51
CA ARG A 313 0.70 -16.46 -20.16
C ARG A 313 -0.54 -16.21 -21.01
N ARG A 314 -1.45 -15.37 -20.50
CA ARG A 314 -2.59 -14.90 -21.31
C ARG A 314 -2.07 -13.99 -22.41
N SER A 315 -2.77 -13.90 -23.53
CA SER A 315 -2.39 -13.02 -24.66
C SER A 315 -2.21 -11.54 -24.24
N GLN A 316 -3.01 -11.07 -23.28
CA GLN A 316 -2.90 -9.72 -22.72
C GLN A 316 -1.61 -9.50 -21.90
N ASP A 317 -0.91 -10.55 -21.50
CA ASP A 317 0.31 -10.54 -20.70
C ASP A 317 1.54 -10.98 -21.54
N SER A 318 1.45 -10.88 -22.87
CA SER A 318 2.59 -11.03 -23.79
C SER A 318 3.65 -9.95 -23.53
N ASP A 319 4.91 -10.23 -23.90
CA ASP A 319 6.00 -9.26 -23.74
C ASP A 319 5.68 -7.92 -24.42
N ALA A 320 5.16 -7.96 -25.64
CA ALA A 320 4.78 -6.77 -26.39
C ALA A 320 3.71 -5.93 -25.66
N ASN A 321 2.70 -6.58 -25.09
CA ASN A 321 1.65 -5.90 -24.34
C ASN A 321 2.14 -5.36 -22.99
N LEU A 322 3.06 -6.05 -22.33
CA LEU A 322 3.66 -5.58 -21.09
C LEU A 322 4.56 -4.36 -21.35
N ASP A 323 5.36 -4.38 -22.44
CA ASP A 323 6.23 -3.26 -22.80
C ASP A 323 5.45 -2.01 -23.25
N ALA A 324 4.29 -2.19 -23.84
CA ALA A 324 3.40 -1.09 -24.25
C ALA A 324 2.66 -0.42 -23.08
N LYS A 325 2.69 -1.00 -21.86
CA LYS A 325 2.00 -0.42 -20.70
C LYS A 325 2.71 0.85 -20.19
N ARG A 326 1.93 1.82 -19.75
CA ARG A 326 2.44 3.00 -19.05
C ARG A 326 2.60 2.64 -17.57
N TYR A 327 3.83 2.70 -17.08
CA TYR A 327 4.18 2.46 -15.67
C TYR A 327 4.23 3.78 -14.89
N SER A 328 4.14 3.68 -13.55
CA SER A 328 4.37 4.82 -12.66
C SER A 328 5.82 5.30 -12.74
N CYS A 329 6.05 6.57 -12.42
CA CYS A 329 7.39 7.13 -12.38
C CYS A 329 8.24 6.46 -11.27
N SER A 330 9.55 6.44 -11.50
CA SER A 330 10.53 6.12 -10.45
C SER A 330 10.78 7.36 -9.59
N THR A 331 11.10 7.13 -8.32
CA THR A 331 11.46 8.20 -7.37
C THR A 331 12.94 8.08 -7.03
N TYR A 332 13.64 9.21 -7.12
CA TYR A 332 14.99 9.36 -6.58
C TYR A 332 14.91 10.20 -5.31
N MET A 333 15.44 9.69 -4.21
CA MET A 333 15.48 10.40 -2.93
C MET A 333 16.93 10.77 -2.61
N LEU A 334 17.13 12.03 -2.27
CA LEU A 334 18.41 12.60 -1.84
C LEU A 334 18.48 12.69 -0.32
#